data_e36031eb70ad2f55ff9ac73b5b3b7e17
#
_entry.id   e36031eb70ad2f55ff9ac73b5b3b7e17
#
_cell.length_a   1.000
_cell.length_b   1.000
_cell.length_c   1.000
_cell.angle_alpha   90.00
_cell.angle_beta   90.00
_cell.angle_gamma   90.00
#
_symmetry.space_group_name_H-M   'P 1'
#
loop_
_entity.id
_entity.type
_entity.pdbx_description
1 polymer ?
#
loop_
_entity_poly.entity_id
_entity_poly.type
_entity_poly.pdbx_seq_one_letter_code
_entity_poly.pdbx_strand_id
1 'polypeptide(L)'
;DEPFASAWIGQVHRAQLPNGQAVAVKVQHPGIDSAIESDLSNVSLLEGFVGALGPRALNSSAVLEEVKTRFREELDYRLEADWQQKFQELHAADPSIRIPNVVRERSSRRVLTMDLVRGATLEEAGAMSEDLRVRYAETLWRFVFKGNLVGGMFNADPHPGNYLFQPDGGVTFLDFGCIQPIRGERLDAARALHRAALARDDAGFRRAAAVILESKGGSYEQAATAYSRLCFEPVFASPFHITSEFATSLVREIKTVKEQLWAKDKSFVQLPPGMLLMNRLQFGFYSVLARLDVSVDYASVERRFLSEAGLS
;
A
#
# COMPACT_ATOMS: atom_id res chain seq x y z
N ASP A 1 -19.80 2.31 25.31
CA ASP A 1 -19.79 0.95 24.79
C ASP A 1 -18.34 0.55 24.45
N GLU A 2 -18.01 -0.73 24.58
CA GLU A 2 -16.66 -1.21 24.29
C GLU A 2 -16.34 -1.11 22.79
N PRO A 3 -15.12 -0.71 22.40
CA PRO A 3 -14.69 -0.71 21.03
C PRO A 3 -14.60 -2.16 20.50
N PHE A 4 -15.00 -2.40 19.26
CA PHE A 4 -14.84 -3.72 18.65
C PHE A 4 -13.53 -3.88 17.86
N ALA A 5 -12.82 -2.76 17.63
CA ALA A 5 -11.49 -2.74 17.05
C ALA A 5 -10.69 -1.55 17.57
N SER A 6 -9.37 -1.67 17.61
CA SER A 6 -8.44 -0.59 17.93
C SER A 6 -7.69 -0.20 16.67
N ALA A 7 -7.58 1.11 16.42
CA ALA A 7 -6.65 1.70 15.48
C ALA A 7 -5.48 2.30 16.26
N TRP A 8 -4.35 2.55 15.59
CA TRP A 8 -3.16 3.08 16.24
C TRP A 8 -3.40 4.41 16.99
N ILE A 9 -4.19 5.31 16.38
CA ILE A 9 -4.52 6.62 16.95
C ILE A 9 -5.93 6.71 17.54
N GLY A 10 -6.71 5.61 17.54
CA GLY A 10 -8.11 5.66 17.94
C GLY A 10 -8.76 4.31 18.17
N GLN A 11 -10.06 4.35 18.31
CA GLN A 11 -10.92 3.18 18.55
C GLN A 11 -12.04 3.16 17.51
N VAL A 12 -12.56 1.96 17.20
CA VAL A 12 -13.70 1.77 16.30
C VAL A 12 -14.86 1.18 17.08
N HIS A 13 -16.00 1.88 17.03
CA HIS A 13 -17.22 1.50 17.72
C HIS A 13 -18.33 1.17 16.73
N ARG A 14 -19.22 0.26 17.11
CA ARG A 14 -20.48 0.04 16.40
C ARG A 14 -21.50 1.04 16.90
N ALA A 15 -22.23 1.64 15.97
CA ALA A 15 -23.32 2.55 16.29
C ALA A 15 -24.49 2.36 15.32
N GLN A 16 -25.61 3.01 15.62
CA GLN A 16 -26.78 3.07 14.75
C GLN A 16 -27.19 4.53 14.57
N LEU A 17 -27.40 4.94 13.35
CA LEU A 17 -27.94 6.25 13.02
C LEU A 17 -29.43 6.33 13.37
N PRO A 18 -30.01 7.54 13.52
CA PRO A 18 -31.44 7.71 13.80
C PRO A 18 -32.37 7.07 12.76
N ASN A 19 -31.92 6.89 11.53
CA ASN A 19 -32.63 6.20 10.45
C ASN A 19 -32.53 4.66 10.51
N GLY A 20 -31.85 4.10 11.53
CA GLY A 20 -31.68 2.67 11.72
C GLY A 20 -30.45 2.08 11.01
N GLN A 21 -29.70 2.86 10.24
CA GLN A 21 -28.50 2.40 9.55
C GLN A 21 -27.39 2.05 10.55
N ALA A 22 -26.84 0.83 10.44
CA ALA A 22 -25.69 0.41 11.23
C ALA A 22 -24.40 1.04 10.67
N VAL A 23 -23.57 1.62 11.54
CA VAL A 23 -22.32 2.31 11.18
C VAL A 23 -21.16 1.87 12.06
N ALA A 24 -19.96 1.97 11.50
CA ALA A 24 -18.70 1.96 12.25
C ALA A 24 -18.26 3.41 12.48
N VAL A 25 -17.86 3.71 13.70
CA VAL A 25 -17.41 5.05 14.11
C VAL A 25 -15.98 4.94 14.62
N LYS A 26 -15.03 5.45 13.86
CA LYS A 26 -13.61 5.56 14.22
C LYS A 26 -13.40 6.88 14.97
N VAL A 27 -12.91 6.83 16.20
CA VAL A 27 -12.75 8.00 17.06
C VAL A 27 -11.30 8.06 17.56
N GLN A 28 -10.66 9.21 17.43
CA GLN A 28 -9.31 9.42 17.94
C GLN A 28 -9.26 9.40 19.46
N HIS A 29 -8.14 8.86 20.01
CA HIS A 29 -7.90 8.95 21.45
C HIS A 29 -7.77 10.41 21.90
N PRO A 30 -8.31 10.77 23.07
CA PRO A 30 -8.13 12.10 23.63
C PRO A 30 -6.67 12.45 23.80
N GLY A 31 -6.24 13.62 23.32
CA GLY A 31 -4.86 14.11 23.45
C GLY A 31 -3.83 13.47 22.55
N ILE A 32 -4.20 12.59 21.61
CA ILE A 32 -3.28 11.90 20.69
C ILE A 32 -2.51 12.89 19.81
N ASP A 33 -3.12 13.99 19.40
CA ASP A 33 -2.49 15.05 18.63
C ASP A 33 -1.30 15.69 19.38
N SER A 34 -1.48 15.99 20.68
CA SER A 34 -0.42 16.53 21.53
C SER A 34 0.69 15.52 21.79
N ALA A 35 0.35 14.24 21.97
CA ALA A 35 1.32 13.17 22.14
C ALA A 35 2.20 13.01 20.89
N ILE A 36 1.58 12.93 19.72
CA ILE A 36 2.29 12.81 18.43
C ILE A 36 3.17 14.03 18.18
N GLU A 37 2.71 15.27 18.38
CA GLU A 37 3.55 16.47 18.20
C GLU A 37 4.73 16.49 19.18
N SER A 38 4.55 16.04 20.42
CA SER A 38 5.63 15.87 21.38
C SER A 38 6.66 14.84 20.89
N ASP A 39 6.21 13.69 20.40
CA ASP A 39 7.09 12.63 19.89
C ASP A 39 7.83 13.09 18.62
N LEU A 40 7.15 13.81 17.72
CA LEU A 40 7.73 14.38 16.49
C LEU A 40 8.73 15.51 16.77
N SER A 41 8.62 16.19 17.91
CA SER A 41 9.60 17.21 18.36
C SER A 41 10.84 16.57 18.99
N ASN A 42 10.76 15.31 19.43
CA ASN A 42 11.85 14.59 20.07
C ASN A 42 12.74 13.89 19.03
N VAL A 43 13.79 14.60 18.57
CA VAL A 43 14.70 14.16 17.49
C VAL A 43 15.31 12.76 17.77
N SER A 44 15.56 12.41 19.05
CA SER A 44 16.15 11.12 19.41
C SER A 44 15.22 9.92 19.19
N LEU A 45 13.89 10.10 19.30
CA LEU A 45 12.91 9.06 18.96
C LEU A 45 12.83 8.87 17.45
N LEU A 46 12.88 9.96 16.69
CA LEU A 46 12.91 9.94 15.24
C LEU A 46 14.21 9.31 14.69
N GLU A 47 15.35 9.59 15.30
CA GLU A 47 16.62 8.92 14.98
C GLU A 47 16.56 7.41 15.19
N GLY A 48 15.83 6.91 16.18
CA GLY A 48 15.58 5.47 16.39
C GLY A 48 14.75 4.84 15.27
N PHE A 49 13.70 5.54 14.81
CA PHE A 49 12.85 5.11 13.69
C PHE A 49 13.61 5.15 12.36
N VAL A 50 14.37 6.20 12.12
CA VAL A 50 15.16 6.43 10.90
C VAL A 50 16.48 5.66 10.97
N GLY A 51 17.02 5.37 12.16
CA GLY A 51 18.23 4.55 12.41
C GLY A 51 18.08 3.12 11.90
N ALA A 52 16.85 2.59 11.89
CA ALA A 52 16.52 1.33 11.22
C ALA A 52 16.71 1.38 9.70
N LEU A 53 16.78 2.57 9.09
CA LEU A 53 16.95 2.79 7.65
C LEU A 53 18.42 2.96 7.25
N GLY A 54 19.34 3.11 8.22
CA GLY A 54 20.79 3.21 8.01
C GLY A 54 21.33 4.66 7.98
N PRO A 55 22.59 4.87 8.38
CA PRO A 55 23.16 6.21 8.67
C PRO A 55 23.23 7.17 7.47
N ARG A 56 23.20 6.69 6.24
CA ARG A 56 23.27 7.51 5.02
C ARG A 56 21.91 7.87 4.43
N ALA A 57 20.89 7.06 4.71
CA ALA A 57 19.51 7.41 4.39
C ALA A 57 18.98 8.54 5.28
N LEU A 58 19.65 8.79 6.40
CA LEU A 58 19.29 9.67 7.50
C LEU A 58 19.63 11.14 7.31
N ASN A 59 20.46 11.48 6.36
CA ASN A 59 20.86 12.88 6.19
C ASN A 59 19.84 13.70 5.41
N SER A 60 18.57 13.27 5.40
CA SER A 60 17.54 14.00 4.74
C SER A 60 16.49 14.51 5.73
N SER A 61 16.63 15.77 6.06
CA SER A 61 15.51 16.59 6.57
C SER A 61 14.21 16.30 5.78
N ALA A 62 14.32 15.97 4.51
CA ALA A 62 13.21 15.60 3.63
C ALA A 62 12.48 14.31 4.05
N VAL A 63 13.19 13.23 4.38
CA VAL A 63 12.55 11.97 4.86
C VAL A 63 11.90 12.20 6.22
N LEU A 64 12.55 12.95 7.09
CA LEU A 64 12.00 13.31 8.39
C LEU A 64 10.73 14.14 8.26
N GLU A 65 10.74 15.15 7.39
CA GLU A 65 9.56 15.98 7.13
C GLU A 65 8.45 15.19 6.43
N GLU A 66 8.78 14.24 5.57
CA GLU A 66 7.78 13.31 5.00
C GLU A 66 7.12 12.48 6.10
N VAL A 67 7.90 11.88 7.00
CA VAL A 67 7.38 11.12 8.15
C VAL A 67 6.49 11.98 9.03
N LYS A 68 6.93 13.18 9.41
CA LYS A 68 6.13 14.13 10.20
C LYS A 68 4.83 14.52 9.51
N THR A 69 4.90 14.77 8.20
CA THR A 69 3.71 15.11 7.40
C THR A 69 2.71 13.97 7.43
N ARG A 70 3.15 12.72 7.27
CA ARG A 70 2.28 11.54 7.32
C ARG A 70 1.59 11.38 8.67
N PHE A 71 2.33 11.51 9.76
CA PHE A 71 1.73 11.46 11.10
C PHE A 71 0.67 12.55 11.32
N ARG A 72 0.90 13.77 10.79
CA ARG A 72 -0.10 14.85 10.86
C ARG A 72 -1.30 14.60 9.98
N GLU A 73 -1.13 14.00 8.81
CA GLU A 73 -2.23 13.60 7.93
C GLU A 73 -3.13 12.54 8.60
N GLU A 74 -2.57 11.57 9.30
CA GLU A 74 -3.33 10.56 10.05
C GLU A 74 -4.19 11.17 11.17
N LEU A 75 -3.85 12.36 11.68
CA LEU A 75 -4.63 13.11 12.67
C LEU A 75 -5.86 13.81 12.08
N ASP A 76 -6.10 13.74 10.79
CA ASP A 76 -7.26 14.37 10.15
C ASP A 76 -8.10 13.37 9.36
N TYR A 77 -9.11 12.80 10.00
CA TYR A 77 -10.03 11.84 9.38
C TYR A 77 -10.85 12.38 8.19
N ARG A 78 -10.85 13.70 7.97
CA ARG A 78 -11.44 14.27 6.75
C ARG A 78 -10.63 13.92 5.53
N LEU A 79 -9.29 13.87 5.66
CA LEU A 79 -8.39 13.44 4.59
C LEU A 79 -8.61 11.95 4.27
N GLU A 80 -8.74 11.10 5.29
CA GLU A 80 -9.05 9.69 5.11
C GLU A 80 -10.39 9.52 4.38
N ALA A 81 -11.43 10.26 4.78
CA ALA A 81 -12.73 10.26 4.12
C ALA A 81 -12.66 10.72 2.65
N ASP A 82 -11.83 11.71 2.33
CA ASP A 82 -11.64 12.20 0.95
C ASP A 82 -10.92 11.17 0.07
N TRP A 83 -9.91 10.49 0.61
CA TRP A 83 -9.23 9.40 -0.09
C TRP A 83 -10.15 8.20 -0.29
N GLN A 84 -10.91 7.81 0.72
CA GLN A 84 -11.90 6.74 0.64
C GLN A 84 -12.88 6.97 -0.51
N GLN A 85 -13.39 8.19 -0.65
CA GLN A 85 -14.28 8.57 -1.75
C GLN A 85 -13.61 8.47 -3.11
N LYS A 86 -12.35 8.94 -3.25
CA LYS A 86 -11.61 8.82 -4.52
C LYS A 86 -11.39 7.37 -4.95
N PHE A 87 -11.11 6.48 -3.98
CA PHE A 87 -11.02 5.06 -4.27
C PHE A 87 -12.37 4.44 -4.65
N GLN A 88 -13.48 4.86 -4.02
CA GLN A 88 -14.82 4.46 -4.44
C GLN A 88 -15.10 4.85 -5.89
N GLU A 89 -14.82 6.11 -6.25
CA GLU A 89 -15.02 6.62 -7.62
C GLU A 89 -14.16 5.85 -8.64
N LEU A 90 -12.90 5.58 -8.33
CA LEU A 90 -11.98 4.81 -9.20
C LEU A 90 -12.46 3.38 -9.46
N HIS A 91 -13.07 2.75 -8.45
CA HIS A 91 -13.48 1.36 -8.50
C HIS A 91 -15.01 1.17 -8.67
N ALA A 92 -15.77 2.23 -8.93
CA ALA A 92 -17.23 2.20 -9.00
C ALA A 92 -17.81 1.17 -10.00
N ALA A 93 -17.07 0.88 -11.07
CA ALA A 93 -17.48 -0.10 -12.07
C ALA A 93 -17.11 -1.56 -11.72
N ASP A 94 -16.40 -1.80 -10.61
CA ASP A 94 -15.95 -3.13 -10.19
C ASP A 94 -16.68 -3.59 -8.91
N PRO A 95 -17.73 -4.42 -9.03
CA PRO A 95 -18.52 -4.84 -7.87
C PRO A 95 -17.75 -5.76 -6.90
N SER A 96 -16.61 -6.30 -7.31
CA SER A 96 -15.77 -7.13 -6.44
C SER A 96 -14.93 -6.29 -5.47
N ILE A 97 -14.71 -5.01 -5.77
CA ILE A 97 -14.01 -4.05 -4.90
C ILE A 97 -15.06 -3.23 -4.16
N ARG A 98 -15.14 -3.42 -2.86
CA ARG A 98 -16.12 -2.75 -2.01
C ARG A 98 -15.42 -1.80 -1.05
N ILE A 99 -15.97 -0.62 -0.91
CA ILE A 99 -15.47 0.43 -0.03
C ILE A 99 -16.68 1.02 0.70
N PRO A 100 -16.71 1.04 2.05
CA PRO A 100 -17.85 1.55 2.82
C PRO A 100 -18.14 3.01 2.47
N ASN A 101 -19.41 3.42 2.49
CA ASN A 101 -19.74 4.84 2.33
C ASN A 101 -19.43 5.62 3.59
N VAL A 102 -18.86 6.80 3.41
CA VAL A 102 -18.63 7.74 4.51
C VAL A 102 -19.91 8.53 4.79
N VAL A 103 -20.31 8.57 6.04
CA VAL A 103 -21.42 9.42 6.51
C VAL A 103 -20.85 10.79 6.87
N ARG A 104 -20.74 11.67 5.86
CA ARG A 104 -20.03 12.97 5.96
C ARG A 104 -20.58 13.86 7.06
N GLU A 105 -21.91 13.91 7.23
CA GLU A 105 -22.58 14.71 8.25
C GLU A 105 -22.35 14.21 9.69
N ARG A 106 -21.78 13.03 9.83
CA ARG A 106 -21.39 12.42 11.12
C ARG A 106 -19.88 12.21 11.23
N SER A 107 -19.13 12.83 10.33
CA SER A 107 -17.67 12.77 10.30
C SER A 107 -17.07 14.15 10.55
N SER A 108 -15.87 14.16 11.11
CA SER A 108 -15.13 15.38 11.45
C SER A 108 -13.62 15.09 11.44
N ARG A 109 -12.79 16.06 11.81
CA ARG A 109 -11.34 15.86 11.95
C ARG A 109 -10.98 14.64 12.83
N ARG A 110 -11.75 14.40 13.93
CA ARG A 110 -11.44 13.36 14.93
C ARG A 110 -12.40 12.17 14.93
N VAL A 111 -13.40 12.20 14.09
CA VAL A 111 -14.41 11.15 14.00
C VAL A 111 -14.66 10.81 12.54
N LEU A 112 -14.53 9.53 12.18
CA LEU A 112 -14.91 9.02 10.87
C LEU A 112 -16.05 8.03 11.04
N THR A 113 -17.20 8.33 10.44
CA THR A 113 -18.38 7.47 10.44
C THR A 113 -18.58 6.89 9.04
N MET A 114 -18.71 5.58 8.96
CA MET A 114 -18.90 4.86 7.70
C MET A 114 -19.86 3.70 7.86
N ASP A 115 -20.33 3.11 6.77
CA ASP A 115 -21.15 1.91 6.80
C ASP A 115 -20.47 0.82 7.61
N LEU A 116 -21.24 0.15 8.49
CA LEU A 116 -20.77 -1.05 9.17
C LEU A 116 -20.85 -2.23 8.19
N VAL A 117 -19.70 -2.78 7.85
CA VAL A 117 -19.57 -3.92 6.94
C VAL A 117 -19.18 -5.18 7.70
N ARG A 118 -19.50 -6.34 7.12
CA ARG A 118 -19.14 -7.66 7.63
C ARG A 118 -18.46 -8.44 6.52
N GLY A 119 -17.61 -9.39 6.89
CA GLY A 119 -16.91 -10.29 5.98
C GLY A 119 -15.96 -11.15 6.76
N ALA A 120 -15.38 -12.15 6.10
CA ALA A 120 -14.39 -13.03 6.68
C ALA A 120 -13.05 -12.29 6.83
N THR A 121 -12.28 -12.65 7.83
CA THR A 121 -10.88 -12.23 8.01
C THR A 121 -9.98 -12.87 6.98
N LEU A 122 -8.74 -12.40 6.84
CA LEU A 122 -7.74 -13.04 5.97
C LEU A 122 -7.46 -14.50 6.36
N GLU A 123 -7.48 -14.81 7.65
CA GLU A 123 -7.28 -16.17 8.14
C GLU A 123 -8.44 -17.11 7.71
N GLU A 124 -9.66 -16.65 7.90
CA GLU A 124 -10.85 -17.38 7.45
C GLU A 124 -10.89 -17.50 5.92
N ALA A 125 -10.51 -16.46 5.18
CA ALA A 125 -10.44 -16.46 3.72
C ALA A 125 -9.39 -17.46 3.19
N GLY A 126 -8.25 -17.59 3.86
CA GLY A 126 -7.21 -18.56 3.54
C GLY A 126 -7.65 -20.02 3.69
N ALA A 127 -8.71 -20.29 4.47
CA ALA A 127 -9.30 -21.62 4.65
C ALA A 127 -10.46 -21.92 3.67
N MET A 128 -10.84 -20.96 2.82
CA MET A 128 -11.91 -21.14 1.82
C MET A 128 -11.45 -21.93 0.59
N SER A 129 -12.39 -22.22 -0.32
CA SER A 129 -12.09 -22.93 -1.57
C SER A 129 -11.03 -22.19 -2.41
N GLU A 130 -10.25 -22.93 -3.19
CA GLU A 130 -9.22 -22.38 -4.07
C GLU A 130 -9.79 -21.31 -5.02
N ASP A 131 -10.96 -21.57 -5.62
CA ASP A 131 -11.64 -20.62 -6.51
C ASP A 131 -11.93 -19.27 -5.84
N LEU A 132 -12.34 -19.28 -4.58
CA LEU A 132 -12.56 -18.05 -3.81
C LEU A 132 -11.24 -17.35 -3.50
N ARG A 133 -10.21 -18.08 -3.09
CA ARG A 133 -8.89 -17.54 -2.78
C ARG A 133 -8.24 -16.92 -4.01
N VAL A 134 -8.40 -17.52 -5.20
CA VAL A 134 -7.96 -16.94 -6.48
C VAL A 134 -8.67 -15.61 -6.75
N ARG A 135 -10.01 -15.57 -6.62
CA ARG A 135 -10.79 -14.33 -6.80
C ARG A 135 -10.36 -13.23 -5.82
N TYR A 136 -10.12 -13.57 -4.56
CA TYR A 136 -9.62 -12.63 -3.56
C TYR A 136 -8.25 -12.06 -3.95
N ALA A 137 -7.32 -12.92 -4.37
CA ALA A 137 -5.99 -12.49 -4.79
C ALA A 137 -6.04 -11.59 -6.04
N GLU A 138 -6.86 -11.92 -7.05
CA GLU A 138 -7.10 -11.07 -8.22
C GLU A 138 -7.69 -9.71 -7.82
N THR A 139 -8.68 -9.71 -6.91
CA THR A 139 -9.35 -8.49 -6.46
C THR A 139 -8.40 -7.58 -5.67
N LEU A 140 -7.59 -8.16 -4.78
CA LEU A 140 -6.53 -7.44 -4.05
C LEU A 140 -5.51 -6.84 -5.01
N TRP A 141 -5.03 -7.62 -5.99
CA TRP A 141 -4.07 -7.16 -7.00
C TRP A 141 -4.64 -6.00 -7.81
N ARG A 142 -5.88 -6.14 -8.28
CA ARG A 142 -6.57 -5.11 -9.05
C ARG A 142 -6.76 -3.83 -8.26
N PHE A 143 -7.16 -3.91 -6.99
CA PHE A 143 -7.30 -2.74 -6.12
C PHE A 143 -5.99 -1.96 -6.02
N VAL A 144 -4.89 -2.64 -5.70
CA VAL A 144 -3.58 -2.01 -5.50
C VAL A 144 -3.05 -1.42 -6.80
N PHE A 145 -2.98 -2.21 -7.86
CA PHE A 145 -2.30 -1.77 -9.09
C PHE A 145 -3.16 -0.89 -10.00
N LYS A 146 -4.48 -1.05 -10.00
CA LYS A 146 -5.36 -0.06 -10.65
C LYS A 146 -5.32 1.28 -9.90
N GLY A 147 -5.30 1.27 -8.57
CA GLY A 147 -5.09 2.46 -7.76
C GLY A 147 -3.81 3.18 -8.16
N ASN A 148 -2.71 2.44 -8.24
CA ASN A 148 -1.38 2.94 -8.56
C ASN A 148 -1.30 3.48 -10.01
N LEU A 149 -1.64 2.65 -11.00
CA LEU A 149 -1.36 2.92 -12.41
C LEU A 149 -2.44 3.76 -13.11
N VAL A 150 -3.70 3.63 -12.71
CA VAL A 150 -4.83 4.38 -13.26
C VAL A 150 -5.16 5.58 -12.40
N GLY A 151 -5.34 5.36 -11.09
CA GLY A 151 -5.70 6.39 -10.13
C GLY A 151 -4.54 7.33 -9.74
N GLY A 152 -3.29 6.94 -9.98
CA GLY A 152 -2.11 7.69 -9.54
C GLY A 152 -2.03 7.82 -8.01
N MET A 153 -2.48 6.80 -7.29
CA MET A 153 -2.49 6.75 -5.83
C MET A 153 -2.43 5.30 -5.34
N PHE A 154 -1.78 5.07 -4.21
CA PHE A 154 -1.76 3.74 -3.59
C PHE A 154 -1.95 3.82 -2.09
N ASN A 155 -2.58 2.77 -1.53
CA ASN A 155 -2.71 2.60 -0.10
C ASN A 155 -1.46 1.91 0.43
N ALA A 156 -0.68 2.60 1.26
CA ALA A 156 0.58 2.12 1.79
C ALA A 156 0.42 1.33 3.11
N ASP A 157 -0.81 1.03 3.54
CA ASP A 157 -1.08 0.20 4.72
C ASP A 157 -1.76 -1.14 4.37
N PRO A 158 -0.99 -2.15 3.93
CA PRO A 158 -1.50 -3.47 3.56
C PRO A 158 -1.77 -4.37 4.77
N HIS A 159 -2.21 -3.80 5.90
CA HIS A 159 -2.49 -4.56 7.11
C HIS A 159 -3.66 -5.54 6.86
N PRO A 160 -3.57 -6.83 7.27
CA PRO A 160 -4.63 -7.82 7.06
C PRO A 160 -6.00 -7.41 7.62
N GLY A 161 -6.02 -6.67 8.72
CA GLY A 161 -7.25 -6.16 9.34
C GLY A 161 -7.98 -5.08 8.51
N ASN A 162 -7.36 -4.57 7.44
CA ASN A 162 -7.96 -3.59 6.54
C ASN A 162 -8.77 -4.24 5.40
N TYR A 163 -8.89 -5.58 5.40
CA TYR A 163 -9.60 -6.34 4.38
C TYR A 163 -10.68 -7.24 4.99
N LEU A 164 -11.88 -7.23 4.40
CA LEU A 164 -12.94 -8.19 4.71
C LEU A 164 -13.34 -8.93 3.44
N PHE A 165 -13.27 -10.25 3.49
CA PHE A 165 -13.50 -11.13 2.34
C PHE A 165 -14.96 -11.56 2.26
N GLN A 166 -15.55 -11.46 1.08
CA GLN A 166 -16.97 -11.69 0.85
C GLN A 166 -17.24 -13.06 0.22
N PRO A 167 -18.40 -13.71 0.49
CA PRO A 167 -18.70 -15.04 -0.02
C PRO A 167 -18.74 -15.17 -1.55
N ASP A 168 -18.91 -14.06 -2.26
CA ASP A 168 -18.95 -13.99 -3.72
C ASP A 168 -17.57 -13.75 -4.38
N GLY A 169 -16.50 -13.75 -3.59
CA GLY A 169 -15.14 -13.49 -4.08
C GLY A 169 -14.74 -12.01 -4.08
N GLY A 170 -15.61 -11.11 -3.64
CA GLY A 170 -15.28 -9.69 -3.46
C GLY A 170 -14.47 -9.43 -2.20
N VAL A 171 -13.82 -8.24 -2.15
CA VAL A 171 -13.08 -7.76 -0.97
C VAL A 171 -13.55 -6.37 -0.60
N THR A 172 -13.80 -6.14 0.68
CA THR A 172 -14.10 -4.82 1.24
C THR A 172 -12.82 -4.23 1.85
N PHE A 173 -12.48 -3.01 1.48
CA PHE A 173 -11.32 -2.26 1.93
C PHE A 173 -11.75 -1.19 2.94
N LEU A 174 -11.11 -1.14 4.12
CA LEU A 174 -11.62 -0.42 5.29
C LEU A 174 -10.84 0.84 5.68
N ASP A 175 -9.54 0.90 5.39
CA ASP A 175 -8.66 1.98 5.86
C ASP A 175 -8.00 2.72 4.70
N PHE A 176 -8.09 4.05 4.70
CA PHE A 176 -7.55 4.96 3.69
C PHE A 176 -6.70 6.08 4.32
N GLY A 177 -6.21 5.88 5.54
CA GLY A 177 -5.40 6.85 6.27
C GLY A 177 -3.99 7.01 5.71
N CYS A 178 -3.45 5.98 5.02
CA CYS A 178 -2.08 5.99 4.53
C CYS A 178 -2.02 5.97 2.99
N ILE A 179 -2.56 6.99 2.34
CA ILE A 179 -2.58 7.09 0.87
C ILE A 179 -1.40 7.93 0.38
N GLN A 180 -0.69 7.39 -0.62
CA GLN A 180 0.41 8.07 -1.31
C GLN A 180 0.01 8.40 -2.75
N PRO A 181 -0.09 9.67 -3.13
CA PRO A 181 -0.26 10.05 -4.53
C PRO A 181 1.03 9.86 -5.33
N ILE A 182 0.89 9.41 -6.56
CA ILE A 182 1.96 9.34 -7.56
C ILE A 182 1.54 10.21 -8.74
N ARG A 183 2.41 11.10 -9.19
CA ARG A 183 2.06 12.07 -10.23
C ARG A 183 3.22 12.30 -11.21
N GLY A 184 2.89 12.86 -12.38
CA GLY A 184 3.86 13.32 -13.37
C GLY A 184 4.78 12.19 -13.84
N GLU A 185 6.05 12.51 -14.02
CA GLU A 185 7.07 11.61 -14.55
C GLU A 185 7.17 10.27 -13.77
N ARG A 186 6.94 10.28 -12.46
CA ARG A 186 6.94 9.05 -11.65
C ARG A 186 5.78 8.13 -11.99
N LEU A 187 4.58 8.65 -12.24
CA LEU A 187 3.44 7.85 -12.67
C LEU A 187 3.68 7.27 -14.06
N ASP A 188 4.22 8.06 -14.97
CA ASP A 188 4.55 7.62 -16.32
C ASP A 188 5.65 6.55 -16.31
N ALA A 189 6.66 6.69 -15.45
CA ALA A 189 7.70 5.70 -15.25
C ALA A 189 7.15 4.41 -14.60
N ALA A 190 6.22 4.51 -13.64
CA ALA A 190 5.55 3.34 -13.06
C ALA A 190 4.75 2.57 -14.13
N ARG A 191 4.00 3.28 -14.96
CA ARG A 191 3.29 2.69 -16.12
C ARG A 191 4.24 2.03 -17.11
N ALA A 192 5.36 2.69 -17.43
CA ALA A 192 6.38 2.14 -18.32
C ALA A 192 7.02 0.87 -17.73
N LEU A 193 7.27 0.84 -16.42
CA LEU A 193 7.80 -0.31 -15.71
C LEU A 193 6.87 -1.51 -15.82
N HIS A 194 5.59 -1.32 -15.53
CA HIS A 194 4.57 -2.37 -15.63
C HIS A 194 4.38 -2.86 -17.07
N ARG A 195 4.30 -1.95 -18.06
CA ARG A 195 4.25 -2.34 -19.48
C ARG A 195 5.44 -3.17 -19.91
N ALA A 196 6.64 -2.79 -19.49
CA ALA A 196 7.85 -3.55 -19.80
C ALA A 196 7.81 -4.94 -19.15
N ALA A 197 7.34 -5.05 -17.91
CA ALA A 197 7.17 -6.33 -17.25
C ALA A 197 6.14 -7.23 -17.96
N LEU A 198 4.98 -6.68 -18.33
CA LEU A 198 3.93 -7.37 -19.07
C LEU A 198 4.39 -7.84 -20.47
N ALA A 199 5.27 -7.07 -21.11
CA ALA A 199 5.89 -7.40 -22.40
C ALA A 199 7.14 -8.30 -22.27
N ARG A 200 7.59 -8.59 -21.02
CA ARG A 200 8.86 -9.29 -20.75
C ARG A 200 10.07 -8.59 -21.36
N ASP A 201 10.02 -7.24 -21.46
CA ASP A 201 11.12 -6.39 -21.95
C ASP A 201 12.03 -5.99 -20.78
N ASP A 202 13.06 -6.80 -20.53
CA ASP A 202 14.05 -6.52 -19.49
C ASP A 202 14.83 -5.21 -19.71
N ALA A 203 15.03 -4.79 -20.97
CA ALA A 203 15.73 -3.55 -21.26
C ALA A 203 14.84 -2.33 -20.97
N GLY A 204 13.60 -2.37 -21.39
CA GLY A 204 12.58 -1.35 -21.05
C GLY A 204 12.37 -1.26 -19.55
N PHE A 205 12.28 -2.40 -18.87
CA PHE A 205 12.14 -2.46 -17.42
C PHE A 205 13.29 -1.74 -16.70
N ARG A 206 14.56 -2.04 -17.08
CA ARG A 206 15.71 -1.36 -16.50
C ARG A 206 15.71 0.14 -16.72
N ARG A 207 15.33 0.62 -17.92
CA ARG A 207 15.21 2.06 -18.19
C ARG A 207 14.17 2.73 -17.31
N ALA A 208 12.99 2.13 -17.19
CA ALA A 208 11.90 2.67 -16.35
C ALA A 208 12.25 2.62 -14.86
N ALA A 209 12.90 1.55 -14.40
CA ALA A 209 13.39 1.42 -13.03
C ALA A 209 14.41 2.52 -12.68
N ALA A 210 15.33 2.83 -13.56
CA ALA A 210 16.33 3.88 -13.36
C ALA A 210 15.66 5.26 -13.15
N VAL A 211 14.58 5.56 -13.88
CA VAL A 211 13.81 6.81 -13.68
C VAL A 211 13.13 6.83 -12.31
N ILE A 212 12.45 5.73 -11.92
CA ILE A 212 11.77 5.66 -10.62
C ILE A 212 12.75 5.77 -9.45
N LEU A 213 13.92 5.14 -9.58
CA LEU A 213 14.98 5.13 -8.58
C LEU A 213 15.81 6.42 -8.56
N GLU A 214 15.60 7.33 -9.54
CA GLU A 214 16.41 8.53 -9.74
C GLU A 214 17.93 8.22 -9.76
N SER A 215 18.27 7.03 -10.27
CA SER A 215 19.63 6.49 -10.21
C SER A 215 20.56 7.20 -11.20
N LYS A 216 21.87 7.19 -10.87
CA LYS A 216 22.93 7.79 -11.67
C LYS A 216 23.90 6.75 -12.23
N GLY A 217 23.45 5.50 -12.36
CA GLY A 217 24.28 4.37 -12.76
C GLY A 217 25.04 3.74 -11.60
N GLY A 218 25.98 2.83 -11.94
CA GLY A 218 26.87 2.18 -10.97
C GLY A 218 26.26 0.95 -10.28
N SER A 219 26.93 0.49 -9.23
CA SER A 219 26.54 -0.74 -8.51
C SER A 219 25.19 -0.59 -7.79
N TYR A 220 24.85 0.62 -7.34
CA TYR A 220 23.55 0.89 -6.74
C TYR A 220 22.41 0.65 -7.71
N GLU A 221 22.48 1.22 -8.92
CA GLU A 221 21.44 1.04 -9.94
C GLU A 221 21.27 -0.43 -10.28
N GLN A 222 22.39 -1.15 -10.44
CA GLN A 222 22.35 -2.57 -10.74
C GLN A 222 21.64 -3.37 -9.64
N ALA A 223 22.01 -3.16 -8.38
CA ALA A 223 21.40 -3.85 -7.24
C ALA A 223 19.93 -3.48 -7.05
N ALA A 224 19.59 -2.19 -7.13
CA ALA A 224 18.21 -1.71 -6.95
C ALA A 224 17.30 -2.15 -8.11
N THR A 225 17.81 -2.18 -9.34
CA THR A 225 17.07 -2.70 -10.50
C THR A 225 16.86 -4.21 -10.41
N ALA A 226 17.88 -4.97 -9.98
CA ALA A 226 17.75 -6.41 -9.76
C ALA A 226 16.71 -6.72 -8.67
N TYR A 227 16.73 -5.97 -7.58
CA TYR A 227 15.72 -6.05 -6.55
C TYR A 227 14.31 -5.72 -7.07
N SER A 228 14.17 -4.62 -7.82
CA SER A 228 12.90 -4.25 -8.45
C SER A 228 12.40 -5.35 -9.39
N ARG A 229 13.32 -5.97 -10.16
CA ARG A 229 12.98 -7.09 -11.05
C ARG A 229 12.45 -8.31 -10.28
N LEU A 230 13.05 -8.63 -9.13
CA LEU A 230 12.55 -9.69 -8.24
C LEU A 230 11.15 -9.36 -7.71
N CYS A 231 10.89 -8.12 -7.32
CA CYS A 231 9.58 -7.67 -6.89
C CYS A 231 8.49 -7.81 -7.97
N PHE A 232 8.87 -7.75 -9.24
CA PHE A 232 7.99 -7.91 -10.40
C PHE A 232 7.88 -9.34 -10.92
N GLU A 233 8.50 -10.32 -10.25
CA GLU A 233 8.44 -11.73 -10.66
C GLU A 233 7.00 -12.24 -10.83
N PRO A 234 6.01 -11.86 -9.98
CA PRO A 234 4.61 -12.25 -10.17
C PRO A 234 4.03 -11.83 -11.53
N VAL A 235 4.51 -10.73 -12.12
CA VAL A 235 4.06 -10.26 -13.45
C VAL A 235 4.87 -10.92 -14.57
N PHE A 236 6.19 -11.00 -14.43
CA PHE A 236 7.08 -11.56 -15.45
C PHE A 236 6.88 -13.07 -15.66
N ALA A 237 6.68 -13.80 -14.58
CA ALA A 237 6.53 -15.26 -14.57
C ALA A 237 5.07 -15.71 -14.38
N SER A 238 4.11 -14.82 -14.66
CA SER A 238 2.69 -15.11 -14.52
C SER A 238 2.23 -16.29 -15.43
N PRO A 239 1.36 -17.21 -14.94
CA PRO A 239 0.79 -17.26 -13.60
C PRO A 239 1.82 -17.58 -12.52
N PHE A 240 1.67 -16.98 -11.33
CA PHE A 240 2.67 -17.05 -10.28
C PHE A 240 2.01 -17.33 -8.91
N HIS A 241 2.68 -18.16 -8.10
CA HIS A 241 2.28 -18.46 -6.74
C HIS A 241 3.16 -17.63 -5.77
N ILE A 242 2.57 -16.60 -5.17
CA ILE A 242 3.24 -15.80 -4.15
C ILE A 242 3.22 -16.59 -2.84
N THR A 243 4.36 -17.15 -2.45
CA THR A 243 4.53 -17.92 -1.20
C THR A 243 5.13 -17.07 -0.08
N SER A 244 5.06 -17.58 1.15
CA SER A 244 5.71 -16.94 2.30
C SER A 244 7.25 -16.89 2.14
N GLU A 245 7.84 -17.90 1.49
CA GLU A 245 9.27 -17.95 1.16
C GLU A 245 9.63 -16.85 0.16
N PHE A 246 8.78 -16.64 -0.87
CA PHE A 246 8.99 -15.57 -1.83
C PHE A 246 8.91 -14.20 -1.13
N ALA A 247 7.86 -13.94 -0.34
CA ALA A 247 7.73 -12.68 0.41
C ALA A 247 8.91 -12.45 1.37
N THR A 248 9.40 -13.50 2.04
CA THR A 248 10.57 -13.44 2.92
C THR A 248 11.86 -13.17 2.14
N SER A 249 12.01 -13.74 0.93
CA SER A 249 13.18 -13.51 0.09
C SER A 249 13.34 -12.03 -0.28
N LEU A 250 12.24 -11.31 -0.54
CA LEU A 250 12.26 -9.88 -0.83
C LEU A 250 12.83 -9.07 0.36
N VAL A 251 12.45 -9.43 1.60
CA VAL A 251 12.99 -8.77 2.81
C VAL A 251 14.50 -9.02 2.93
N ARG A 252 14.96 -10.22 2.60
CA ARG A 252 16.38 -10.57 2.63
C ARG A 252 17.17 -9.79 1.58
N GLU A 253 16.68 -9.76 0.34
CA GLU A 253 17.36 -9.08 -0.76
C GLU A 253 17.45 -7.56 -0.56
N ILE A 254 16.43 -6.92 -0.01
CA ILE A 254 16.52 -5.47 0.30
C ILE A 254 17.58 -5.19 1.37
N LYS A 255 17.80 -6.12 2.31
CA LYS A 255 18.88 -6.00 3.29
C LYS A 255 20.24 -6.06 2.61
N THR A 256 20.42 -6.98 1.68
CA THR A 256 21.65 -7.10 0.86
C THR A 256 21.89 -5.83 0.03
N VAL A 257 20.86 -5.28 -0.60
CA VAL A 257 20.97 -3.99 -1.31
C VAL A 257 21.40 -2.87 -0.35
N LYS A 258 20.83 -2.80 0.86
CA LYS A 258 21.23 -1.82 1.88
C LYS A 258 22.68 -2.00 2.32
N GLU A 259 23.15 -3.23 2.53
CA GLU A 259 24.54 -3.54 2.93
C GLU A 259 25.54 -3.12 1.83
N GLN A 260 25.21 -3.34 0.56
CA GLN A 260 26.02 -2.86 -0.57
C GLN A 260 26.08 -1.32 -0.64
N LEU A 261 24.99 -0.64 -0.26
CA LEU A 261 24.95 0.82 -0.15
C LEU A 261 25.88 1.36 0.94
N TRP A 262 26.14 0.58 2.00
CA TRP A 262 27.05 0.98 3.07
C TRP A 262 28.53 0.83 2.69
N ALA A 263 28.84 0.02 1.68
CA ALA A 263 30.18 -0.21 1.18
C ALA A 263 30.67 0.92 0.27
N LYS A 264 30.83 2.16 0.80
CA LYS A 264 31.56 3.33 0.21
C LYS A 264 31.27 3.67 -1.27
N ASP A 265 30.13 3.27 -1.83
CA ASP A 265 29.80 3.59 -3.21
C ASP A 265 29.43 5.08 -3.37
N LYS A 266 30.19 5.79 -4.23
CA LYS A 266 29.91 7.19 -4.57
C LYS A 266 28.68 7.38 -5.47
N SER A 267 28.13 6.28 -6.02
CA SER A 267 26.94 6.29 -6.88
C SER A 267 25.62 6.28 -6.10
N PHE A 268 25.68 6.22 -4.77
CA PHE A 268 24.48 6.24 -3.93
C PHE A 268 23.69 7.53 -4.14
N VAL A 269 22.45 7.37 -4.51
CA VAL A 269 21.43 8.44 -4.54
C VAL A 269 20.48 8.23 -3.38
N GLN A 270 20.10 9.31 -2.75
CA GLN A 270 19.10 9.32 -1.69
C GLN A 270 17.81 8.66 -2.20
N LEU A 271 17.17 7.83 -1.35
CA LEU A 271 15.88 7.21 -1.72
C LEU A 271 14.87 8.30 -2.08
N PRO A 272 14.24 8.21 -3.25
CA PRO A 272 13.21 9.15 -3.64
C PRO A 272 12.06 9.18 -2.62
N PRO A 273 11.40 10.34 -2.41
CA PRO A 273 10.23 10.44 -1.55
C PRO A 273 9.16 9.40 -1.92
N GLY A 274 8.49 8.80 -0.94
CA GLY A 274 7.48 7.75 -1.14
C GLY A 274 8.03 6.33 -1.37
N MET A 275 9.33 6.14 -1.62
CA MET A 275 9.92 4.82 -1.84
C MET A 275 9.85 3.94 -0.58
N LEU A 276 9.93 4.54 0.61
CA LEU A 276 9.77 3.82 1.88
C LEU A 276 8.37 3.22 2.02
N LEU A 277 7.35 4.01 1.66
CA LEU A 277 5.95 3.57 1.69
C LEU A 277 5.67 2.53 0.61
N MET A 278 6.30 2.64 -0.56
CA MET A 278 6.20 1.63 -1.62
C MET A 278 6.78 0.28 -1.17
N ASN A 279 7.94 0.27 -0.50
CA ASN A 279 8.51 -0.95 0.07
C ASN A 279 7.61 -1.55 1.15
N ARG A 280 7.02 -0.71 2.03
CA ARG A 280 6.06 -1.16 3.05
C ARG A 280 4.83 -1.81 2.40
N LEU A 281 4.27 -1.16 1.38
CA LEU A 281 3.17 -1.73 0.61
C LEU A 281 3.57 -3.10 0.04
N GLN A 282 4.69 -3.17 -0.64
CA GLN A 282 5.10 -4.37 -1.36
C GLN A 282 5.29 -5.58 -0.44
N PHE A 283 6.01 -5.43 0.68
CA PHE A 283 6.23 -6.51 1.63
C PHE A 283 4.93 -6.94 2.33
N GLY A 284 4.16 -5.99 2.83
CA GLY A 284 2.91 -6.28 3.51
C GLY A 284 1.88 -6.89 2.56
N PHE A 285 1.77 -6.36 1.36
CA PHE A 285 0.84 -6.84 0.35
C PHE A 285 1.16 -8.27 -0.11
N TYR A 286 2.43 -8.57 -0.39
CA TYR A 286 2.81 -9.94 -0.76
C TYR A 286 2.65 -10.92 0.42
N SER A 287 2.83 -10.47 1.65
CA SER A 287 2.53 -11.27 2.83
C SER A 287 1.03 -11.61 2.94
N VAL A 288 0.15 -10.66 2.58
CA VAL A 288 -1.30 -10.91 2.51
C VAL A 288 -1.63 -11.93 1.42
N LEU A 289 -1.08 -11.75 0.20
CA LEU A 289 -1.30 -12.68 -0.91
C LEU A 289 -0.76 -14.08 -0.63
N ALA A 290 0.40 -14.19 0.04
CA ALA A 290 0.98 -15.47 0.43
C ALA A 290 0.08 -16.28 1.37
N ARG A 291 -0.74 -15.62 2.20
CA ARG A 291 -1.70 -16.30 3.10
C ARG A 291 -2.94 -16.84 2.38
N LEU A 292 -3.21 -16.36 1.16
CA LEU A 292 -4.25 -16.95 0.31
C LEU A 292 -3.77 -18.23 -0.37
N ASP A 293 -2.45 -18.43 -0.51
CA ASP A 293 -1.82 -19.68 -0.96
C ASP A 293 -2.40 -20.20 -2.28
N VAL A 294 -2.35 -19.37 -3.33
CA VAL A 294 -2.89 -19.67 -4.67
C VAL A 294 -2.00 -19.16 -5.78
N SER A 295 -2.08 -19.81 -6.95
CA SER A 295 -1.46 -19.34 -8.18
C SER A 295 -2.44 -18.47 -8.97
N VAL A 296 -1.98 -17.27 -9.42
CA VAL A 296 -2.82 -16.30 -10.12
C VAL A 296 -2.10 -15.76 -11.36
N ASP A 297 -2.84 -15.53 -12.44
CA ASP A 297 -2.33 -14.83 -13.61
C ASP A 297 -2.40 -13.30 -13.41
N TYR A 298 -1.48 -12.77 -12.60
CA TYR A 298 -1.39 -11.36 -12.28
C TYR A 298 -1.19 -10.49 -13.52
N ALA A 299 -0.44 -10.98 -14.51
CA ALA A 299 -0.24 -10.27 -15.76
C ALA A 299 -1.55 -10.06 -16.55
N SER A 300 -2.41 -11.07 -16.59
CA SER A 300 -3.73 -10.95 -17.24
C SER A 300 -4.65 -10.00 -16.48
N VAL A 301 -4.60 -9.98 -15.14
CA VAL A 301 -5.34 -9.01 -14.33
C VAL A 301 -4.90 -7.58 -14.68
N GLU A 302 -3.59 -7.32 -14.76
CA GLU A 302 -3.08 -5.99 -15.12
C GLU A 302 -3.43 -5.57 -16.54
N ARG A 303 -3.24 -6.44 -17.53
CA ARG A 303 -3.59 -6.15 -18.92
C ARG A 303 -5.06 -5.74 -19.07
N ARG A 304 -5.96 -6.41 -18.33
CA ARG A 304 -7.40 -6.12 -18.40
C ARG A 304 -7.69 -4.69 -17.95
N PHE A 305 -7.33 -4.31 -16.72
CA PHE A 305 -7.67 -2.96 -16.24
C PHE A 305 -6.87 -1.84 -16.94
N LEU A 306 -5.64 -2.11 -17.42
CA LEU A 306 -4.89 -1.14 -18.22
C LEU A 306 -5.55 -0.91 -19.60
N SER A 307 -6.03 -1.97 -20.24
CA SER A 307 -6.78 -1.86 -21.50
C SER A 307 -8.09 -1.10 -21.30
N GLU A 308 -8.86 -1.40 -20.26
CA GLU A 308 -10.09 -0.67 -19.91
C GLU A 308 -9.85 0.82 -19.67
N ALA A 309 -8.66 1.18 -19.16
CA ALA A 309 -8.25 2.56 -18.92
C ALA A 309 -7.58 3.24 -20.13
N GLY A 310 -7.41 2.54 -21.27
CA GLY A 310 -6.70 3.07 -22.45
C GLY A 310 -5.18 3.26 -22.22
N LEU A 311 -4.59 2.47 -21.34
CA LEU A 311 -3.17 2.56 -20.94
C LEU A 311 -2.34 1.34 -21.38
N SER A 312 -2.89 0.47 -22.19
CA SER A 312 -2.23 -0.74 -22.71
C SER A 312 -1.06 -0.44 -23.67
#